data_b6fefbc9442403df7267c1f8596ca8b4
#
_entry.id   b6fefbc9442403df7267c1f8596ca8b4
#
_cell.length_a   1.000
_cell.length_b   1.000
_cell.length_c   1.000
_cell.angle_alpha   90.00
_cell.angle_beta   90.00
_cell.angle_gamma   90.00
#
_symmetry.space_group_name_H-M   'P 1'
#
loop_
_entity.id
_entity.type
_entity.pdbx_description
1 polymer ?
#
loop_
_entity_poly.entity_id
_entity_poly.type
_entity_poly.pdbx_seq_one_letter_code
_entity_poly.pdbx_strand_id
1 'polypeptide(L)'
;MHILGVKSIVTTRFQRKTNTLKEGEKKQIVNLIKDMQITDINQVWTTDITYIKTIKEGTFFLITFIDLYSRKVVAWGLKKEQKTQDILDVLKQAIHSRNPEPGLIIHSDKGSQFRSAKYREFLSKNRFLPSYTSLNHSCDENANQESFHAQLKKECVYQKKIYTFIQAKYYIEDYINNFYNPIRLHSSLGYLSPIIFEASL
;
A
#
# COMPACT_ATOMS: atom_id res chain seq x y z
N MET A 1 -3.25 7.09 -38.44
CA MET A 1 -3.94 7.72 -37.30
C MET A 1 -4.40 9.17 -37.55
N HIS A 2 -4.01 9.80 -38.62
CA HIS A 2 -4.48 11.18 -38.94
C HIS A 2 -5.90 11.28 -39.53
N ILE A 3 -6.51 10.17 -39.91
CA ILE A 3 -7.80 10.15 -40.63
C ILE A 3 -9.01 10.15 -39.67
N LEU A 4 -8.85 9.82 -38.38
CA LEU A 4 -9.99 9.68 -37.48
C LEU A 4 -10.06 10.78 -36.38
N GLY A 5 -9.24 11.82 -36.43
CA GLY A 5 -9.30 12.93 -35.46
C GLY A 5 -9.10 12.53 -33.99
N VAL A 6 -8.65 11.31 -33.71
CA VAL A 6 -8.46 10.81 -32.34
C VAL A 6 -7.15 11.35 -31.77
N LYS A 7 -7.25 12.28 -30.84
CA LYS A 7 -6.10 12.77 -30.03
C LYS A 7 -6.00 11.95 -28.76
N SER A 8 -4.78 11.50 -28.45
CA SER A 8 -4.49 10.86 -27.16
C SER A 8 -4.76 11.84 -26.02
N ILE A 9 -5.54 11.40 -25.01
CA ILE A 9 -5.86 12.18 -23.80
C ILE A 9 -4.68 12.14 -22.78
N VAL A 10 -3.59 11.46 -23.07
CA VAL A 10 -2.40 11.44 -22.24
C VAL A 10 -1.64 12.74 -22.42
N THR A 11 -2.12 13.80 -21.83
CA THR A 11 -1.39 15.06 -21.70
C THR A 11 -1.14 15.34 -20.23
N THR A 12 0.10 15.57 -19.98
CA THR A 12 0.85 16.09 -18.83
C THR A 12 1.66 15.03 -18.10
N ARG A 13 2.95 14.97 -18.50
CA ARG A 13 4.00 14.50 -17.61
C ARG A 13 3.99 15.41 -16.38
N PHE A 14 3.52 14.88 -15.25
CA PHE A 14 3.80 15.47 -13.96
C PHE A 14 5.33 15.45 -13.78
N GLN A 15 6.00 16.59 -13.86
CA GLN A 15 7.38 16.71 -13.42
C GLN A 15 7.39 16.52 -11.90
N ARG A 16 7.78 15.33 -11.46
CA ARG A 16 8.10 15.11 -10.05
C ARG A 16 9.27 16.03 -9.70
N LYS A 17 9.07 16.95 -8.75
CA LYS A 17 10.18 17.65 -8.12
C LYS A 17 11.03 16.61 -7.41
N THR A 18 12.20 16.30 -7.97
CA THR A 18 13.21 15.48 -7.34
C THR A 18 13.80 16.25 -6.18
N ASN A 19 13.35 15.99 -4.96
CA ASN A 19 14.05 16.46 -3.78
C ASN A 19 15.39 15.75 -3.71
N THR A 20 16.47 16.49 -3.96
CA THR A 20 17.84 15.99 -3.83
C THR A 20 18.11 15.67 -2.36
N LEU A 21 18.23 14.40 -2.02
CA LEU A 21 18.50 13.95 -0.65
C LEU A 21 19.93 14.32 -0.25
N LYS A 22 20.12 14.75 1.00
CA LYS A 22 21.45 14.97 1.59
C LYS A 22 22.21 13.62 1.69
N GLU A 23 23.53 13.65 1.58
CA GLU A 23 24.35 12.43 1.56
C GLU A 23 24.16 11.51 2.76
N GLY A 24 23.96 12.07 3.95
CA GLY A 24 23.65 11.30 5.17
C GLY A 24 22.27 10.61 5.15
N GLU A 25 21.30 11.14 4.39
CA GLU A 25 19.98 10.52 4.22
C GLU A 25 20.01 9.35 3.21
N LYS A 26 20.92 9.39 2.25
CA LYS A 26 21.10 8.29 1.26
C LYS A 26 21.53 6.98 1.91
N LYS A 27 22.36 7.03 2.98
CA LYS A 27 22.78 5.84 3.74
C LYS A 27 21.65 5.15 4.53
N GLN A 28 20.52 5.84 4.77
CA GLN A 28 19.39 5.31 5.53
C GLN A 28 18.26 4.76 4.66
N ILE A 29 18.38 4.90 3.32
CA ILE A 29 17.37 4.45 2.37
C ILE A 29 17.87 3.18 1.72
N VAL A 30 17.55 2.05 2.32
CA VAL A 30 17.97 0.72 1.84
C VAL A 30 16.73 -0.07 1.45
N ASN A 31 16.80 -0.75 0.32
CA ASN A 31 15.82 -1.78 -0.04
C ASN A 31 16.28 -3.11 0.55
N LEU A 32 15.64 -3.52 1.64
CA LEU A 32 15.98 -4.77 2.34
C LEU A 32 15.36 -6.00 1.69
N ILE A 33 14.38 -5.83 0.80
CA ILE A 33 13.62 -6.95 0.24
C ILE A 33 14.04 -7.33 -1.19
N LYS A 34 14.94 -6.57 -1.81
CA LYS A 34 15.29 -6.72 -3.22
C LYS A 34 15.71 -8.15 -3.61
N ASP A 35 16.57 -8.75 -2.77
CA ASP A 35 17.10 -10.10 -3.01
C ASP A 35 16.65 -11.08 -1.91
N MET A 36 15.60 -10.70 -1.14
CA MET A 36 15.10 -11.50 -0.03
C MET A 36 14.11 -12.56 -0.53
N GLN A 37 14.34 -13.80 -0.17
CA GLN A 37 13.33 -14.84 -0.31
C GLN A 37 12.38 -14.76 0.88
N ILE A 38 11.12 -14.44 0.61
CA ILE A 38 10.06 -14.35 1.61
C ILE A 38 9.39 -15.72 1.67
N THR A 39 9.41 -16.35 2.85
CA THR A 39 9.01 -17.75 3.04
C THR A 39 7.87 -17.92 4.03
N ASP A 40 7.47 -16.85 4.72
CA ASP A 40 6.42 -16.91 5.73
C ASP A 40 5.65 -15.59 5.82
N ILE A 41 4.47 -15.68 6.44
CA ILE A 41 3.65 -14.51 6.80
C ILE A 41 4.37 -13.64 7.85
N ASN A 42 4.02 -12.37 7.88
CA ASN A 42 4.57 -11.39 8.83
C ASN A 42 6.10 -11.19 8.78
N GLN A 43 6.79 -11.65 7.72
CA GLN A 43 8.19 -11.28 7.47
C GLN A 43 8.31 -9.89 6.85
N VAL A 44 7.45 -9.60 5.88
CA VAL A 44 7.43 -8.31 5.18
C VAL A 44 6.01 -7.84 4.98
N TRP A 45 5.71 -6.63 5.43
CA TRP A 45 4.51 -5.92 5.04
C TRP A 45 4.86 -4.77 4.11
N THR A 46 4.14 -4.66 3.01
CA THR A 46 4.22 -3.49 2.13
C THR A 46 3.17 -2.47 2.51
N THR A 47 3.47 -1.19 2.35
CA THR A 47 2.51 -0.10 2.58
C THR A 47 2.60 0.95 1.48
N ASP A 48 1.46 1.51 1.13
CA ASP A 48 1.34 2.61 0.19
C ASP A 48 0.07 3.42 0.46
N ILE A 49 -0.02 4.60 -0.14
CA ILE A 49 -1.16 5.50 -0.02
C ILE A 49 -1.72 5.75 -1.40
N THR A 50 -3.00 5.46 -1.59
CA THR A 50 -3.72 5.85 -2.80
C THR A 50 -4.86 6.80 -2.47
N TYR A 51 -5.38 7.51 -3.46
CA TYR A 51 -6.50 8.43 -3.27
C TYR A 51 -7.81 7.83 -3.76
N ILE A 52 -8.88 8.15 -3.06
CA ILE A 52 -10.28 7.82 -3.36
C ILE A 52 -11.04 9.12 -3.51
N LYS A 53 -11.62 9.35 -4.69
CA LYS A 53 -12.45 10.54 -4.95
C LYS A 53 -13.91 10.26 -4.64
N THR A 54 -14.55 11.20 -3.95
CA THR A 54 -16.00 11.20 -3.74
C THR A 54 -16.63 12.39 -4.47
N ILE A 55 -17.91 12.29 -4.79
CA ILE A 55 -18.61 13.30 -5.59
C ILE A 55 -18.86 14.58 -4.77
N LYS A 56 -19.20 14.44 -3.50
CA LYS A 56 -19.62 15.58 -2.65
C LYS A 56 -18.53 16.10 -1.70
N GLU A 57 -17.63 15.21 -1.25
CA GLU A 57 -16.72 15.55 -0.14
C GLU A 57 -15.25 15.59 -0.56
N GLY A 58 -14.97 15.46 -1.87
CA GLY A 58 -13.63 15.59 -2.41
C GLY A 58 -12.79 14.32 -2.33
N THR A 59 -11.51 14.46 -2.05
CA THR A 59 -10.52 13.38 -2.12
C THR A 59 -10.10 12.93 -0.72
N PHE A 60 -10.06 11.61 -0.53
CA PHE A 60 -9.58 10.95 0.68
C PHE A 60 -8.38 10.06 0.35
N PHE A 61 -7.59 9.72 1.36
CA PHE A 61 -6.38 8.94 1.25
C PHE A 61 -6.59 7.57 1.88
N LEU A 62 -6.43 6.53 1.09
CA LEU A 62 -6.47 5.15 1.55
C LEU A 62 -5.05 4.68 1.83
N ILE A 63 -4.78 4.37 3.09
CA ILE A 63 -3.54 3.78 3.58
C ILE A 63 -3.77 2.28 3.71
N THR A 64 -2.86 1.46 3.19
CA THR A 64 -2.98 -0.01 3.24
C THR A 64 -1.67 -0.63 3.70
N PHE A 65 -1.78 -1.70 4.49
CA PHE A 65 -0.69 -2.61 4.81
C PHE A 65 -1.06 -3.99 4.27
N ILE A 66 -0.18 -4.59 3.48
CA ILE A 66 -0.38 -5.89 2.84
C ILE A 66 0.79 -6.80 3.20
N ASP A 67 0.50 -7.99 3.69
CA ASP A 67 1.49 -9.04 3.87
C ASP A 67 2.00 -9.50 2.50
N LEU A 68 3.31 -9.44 2.30
CA LEU A 68 3.90 -9.69 0.98
C LEU A 68 3.88 -11.17 0.62
N TYR A 69 3.86 -12.08 1.60
CA TYR A 69 3.79 -13.53 1.38
C TYR A 69 2.38 -13.98 1.05
N SER A 70 1.42 -13.65 1.92
CA SER A 70 0.03 -14.10 1.77
C SER A 70 -0.86 -13.20 0.91
N ARG A 71 -0.37 -12.02 0.50
CA ARG A 71 -1.15 -10.98 -0.21
C ARG A 71 -2.32 -10.42 0.59
N LYS A 72 -2.47 -10.79 1.83
CA LYS A 72 -3.57 -10.36 2.70
C LYS A 72 -3.43 -8.88 3.07
N VAL A 73 -4.50 -8.14 2.92
CA VAL A 73 -4.60 -6.80 3.50
C VAL A 73 -4.73 -6.97 5.01
N VAL A 74 -3.67 -6.65 5.75
CA VAL A 74 -3.59 -6.84 7.21
C VAL A 74 -4.19 -5.66 7.98
N ALA A 75 -4.13 -4.46 7.40
CA ALA A 75 -4.85 -3.29 7.88
C ALA A 75 -5.04 -2.26 6.77
N TRP A 76 -6.05 -1.43 6.92
CA TRP A 76 -6.31 -0.31 6.05
C TRP A 76 -7.00 0.83 6.80
N GLY A 77 -6.91 2.03 6.26
CA GLY A 77 -7.60 3.19 6.81
C GLY A 77 -7.85 4.25 5.74
N LEU A 78 -9.09 4.76 5.69
CA LEU A 78 -9.43 5.90 4.85
C LEU A 78 -9.35 7.19 5.69
N LYS A 79 -8.60 8.18 5.21
CA LYS A 79 -8.26 9.39 5.95
C LYS A 79 -8.49 10.64 5.09
N LYS A 80 -8.73 11.78 5.74
CA LYS A 80 -8.83 13.09 5.06
C LYS A 80 -7.47 13.62 4.62
N GLU A 81 -6.43 13.20 5.30
CA GLU A 81 -5.05 13.63 5.08
C GLU A 81 -4.12 12.43 5.01
N GLN A 82 -2.88 12.65 4.59
CA GLN A 82 -1.82 11.63 4.53
C GLN A 82 -0.69 11.95 5.53
N LYS A 83 -1.06 12.27 6.76
CA LYS A 83 -0.09 12.58 7.82
C LYS A 83 0.59 11.29 8.33
N THR A 84 1.82 11.45 8.83
CA THR A 84 2.53 10.34 9.51
C THR A 84 1.69 9.70 10.62
N GLN A 85 0.91 10.50 11.36
CA GLN A 85 0.05 9.98 12.43
C GLN A 85 -1.02 9.03 11.88
N ASP A 86 -1.63 9.37 10.74
CA ASP A 86 -2.66 8.52 10.11
C ASP A 86 -2.09 7.15 9.72
N ILE A 87 -0.86 7.13 9.19
CA ILE A 87 -0.16 5.87 8.85
C ILE A 87 0.13 5.07 10.11
N LEU A 88 0.63 5.71 11.17
CA LEU A 88 0.93 5.04 12.44
C LEU A 88 -0.33 4.45 13.08
N ASP A 89 -1.47 5.11 12.97
CA ASP A 89 -2.73 4.59 13.52
C ASP A 89 -3.20 3.33 12.78
N VAL A 90 -3.03 3.28 11.44
CA VAL A 90 -3.31 2.07 10.65
C VAL A 90 -2.29 0.97 10.95
N LEU A 91 -1.01 1.31 11.09
CA LEU A 91 0.03 0.34 11.45
C LEU A 91 -0.20 -0.28 12.84
N LYS A 92 -0.65 0.51 13.83
CA LYS A 92 -1.02 -0.02 15.16
C LYS A 92 -2.17 -1.02 15.08
N GLN A 93 -3.17 -0.77 14.22
CA GLN A 93 -4.24 -1.75 13.99
C GLN A 93 -3.70 -3.06 13.40
N ALA A 94 -2.79 -2.96 12.41
CA ALA A 94 -2.12 -4.13 11.85
C ALA A 94 -1.35 -4.93 12.91
N ILE A 95 -0.55 -4.24 13.72
CA ILE A 95 0.23 -4.86 14.82
C ILE A 95 -0.70 -5.55 15.83
N HIS A 96 -1.77 -4.87 16.24
CA HIS A 96 -2.72 -5.43 17.21
C HIS A 96 -3.41 -6.70 16.68
N SER A 97 -3.79 -6.70 15.41
CA SER A 97 -4.50 -7.84 14.80
C SER A 97 -3.61 -9.03 14.47
N ARG A 98 -2.33 -8.78 14.14
CA ARG A 98 -1.40 -9.81 13.64
C ARG A 98 -0.36 -10.26 14.65
N ASN A 99 -0.11 -9.42 15.67
CA ASN A 99 0.93 -9.62 16.68
C ASN A 99 2.27 -10.12 16.08
N PRO A 100 2.87 -9.38 15.14
CA PRO A 100 4.07 -9.85 14.43
C PRO A 100 5.27 -9.89 15.37
N GLU A 101 6.17 -10.84 15.13
CA GLU A 101 7.43 -10.94 15.85
C GLU A 101 8.37 -9.76 15.53
N PRO A 102 9.31 -9.43 16.43
CA PRO A 102 10.40 -8.51 16.17
C PRO A 102 11.16 -8.90 14.88
N GLY A 103 11.56 -7.89 14.09
CA GLY A 103 12.25 -8.12 12.83
C GLY A 103 11.35 -7.99 11.58
N LEU A 104 10.03 -7.81 11.76
CA LEU A 104 9.13 -7.47 10.67
C LEU A 104 9.69 -6.30 9.84
N ILE A 105 9.77 -6.48 8.52
CA ILE A 105 10.17 -5.44 7.59
C ILE A 105 8.92 -4.71 7.10
N ILE A 106 8.92 -3.38 7.22
CA ILE A 106 7.88 -2.53 6.63
C ILE A 106 8.46 -1.84 5.39
N HIS A 107 8.02 -2.28 4.21
CA HIS A 107 8.48 -1.74 2.93
C HIS A 107 7.51 -0.70 2.38
N SER A 108 8.03 0.46 1.99
CA SER A 108 7.25 1.58 1.46
C SER A 108 7.98 2.30 0.32
N ASP A 109 7.28 3.21 -0.34
CA ASP A 109 7.92 4.23 -1.15
C ASP A 109 8.73 5.22 -0.27
N LYS A 110 9.39 6.19 -0.93
CA LYS A 110 10.18 7.23 -0.26
C LYS A 110 9.37 8.46 0.13
N GLY A 111 8.05 8.34 0.30
CA GLY A 111 7.21 9.42 0.76
C GLY A 111 7.74 10.06 2.05
N SER A 112 7.62 11.37 2.18
CA SER A 112 8.14 12.12 3.35
C SER A 112 7.57 11.60 4.67
N GLN A 113 6.33 11.15 4.66
CA GLN A 113 5.62 10.57 5.80
C GLN A 113 6.27 9.29 6.32
N PHE A 114 6.75 8.40 5.43
CA PHE A 114 7.44 7.15 5.78
C PHE A 114 8.89 7.38 6.21
N ARG A 115 9.48 8.53 5.86
CA ARG A 115 10.85 8.92 6.27
C ARG A 115 10.89 9.82 7.50
N SER A 116 9.73 10.20 8.05
CA SER A 116 9.68 11.08 9.22
C SER A 116 10.36 10.45 10.44
N ALA A 117 10.97 11.27 11.29
CA ALA A 117 11.59 10.80 12.53
C ALA A 117 10.59 10.02 13.40
N LYS A 118 9.36 10.52 13.50
CA LYS A 118 8.28 9.88 14.26
C LYS A 118 7.95 8.47 13.77
N TYR A 119 7.92 8.26 12.44
CA TYR A 119 7.67 6.94 11.85
C TYR A 119 8.81 5.97 12.16
N ARG A 120 10.05 6.39 11.92
CA ARG A 120 11.25 5.57 12.19
C ARG A 120 11.40 5.22 13.67
N GLU A 121 11.14 6.17 14.56
CA GLU A 121 11.16 5.94 16.01
C GLU A 121 10.11 4.90 16.42
N PHE A 122 8.91 4.98 15.87
CA PHE A 122 7.86 4.00 16.13
C PHE A 122 8.27 2.59 15.66
N LEU A 123 8.83 2.45 14.46
CA LEU A 123 9.32 1.16 13.97
C LEU A 123 10.43 0.61 14.86
N SER A 124 11.41 1.44 15.23
CA SER A 124 12.53 1.06 16.11
C SER A 124 12.05 0.58 17.49
N LYS A 125 11.08 1.27 18.11
CA LYS A 125 10.48 0.87 19.39
C LYS A 125 9.82 -0.51 19.32
N ASN A 126 9.25 -0.86 18.19
CA ASN A 126 8.63 -2.18 17.95
C ASN A 126 9.63 -3.21 17.39
N ARG A 127 10.91 -2.85 17.24
CA ARG A 127 11.96 -3.68 16.61
C ARG A 127 11.63 -4.08 15.18
N PHE A 128 10.94 -3.21 14.42
CA PHE A 128 10.65 -3.38 13.02
C PHE A 128 11.67 -2.64 12.14
N LEU A 129 11.89 -3.14 10.94
CA LEU A 129 12.91 -2.64 10.03
C LEU A 129 12.25 -1.84 8.89
N PRO A 130 12.57 -0.55 8.74
CA PRO A 130 12.12 0.21 7.57
C PRO A 130 12.88 -0.22 6.33
N SER A 131 12.15 -0.47 5.24
CA SER A 131 12.68 -0.73 3.92
C SER A 131 12.04 0.21 2.91
N TYR A 132 12.80 0.63 1.88
CA TYR A 132 12.33 1.61 0.92
C TYR A 132 12.67 1.18 -0.50
N THR A 133 11.79 1.53 -1.45
CA THR A 133 12.07 1.32 -2.88
C THR A 133 13.43 1.92 -3.29
N SER A 134 14.13 1.30 -4.23
CA SER A 134 15.46 1.75 -4.71
C SER A 134 15.40 3.14 -5.39
N LEU A 135 16.57 3.80 -5.54
CA LEU A 135 16.63 5.13 -6.17
C LEU A 135 16.27 5.08 -7.66
N ASN A 136 16.56 3.98 -8.33
CA ASN A 136 16.41 3.83 -9.78
C ASN A 136 15.06 3.24 -10.22
N HIS A 137 14.02 3.24 -9.34
CA HIS A 137 12.66 2.81 -9.66
C HIS A 137 12.61 1.56 -10.59
N SER A 138 12.88 0.39 -10.08
CA SER A 138 12.30 -0.77 -10.72
C SER A 138 10.81 -0.75 -10.41
N CYS A 139 9.97 -0.77 -11.45
CA CYS A 139 8.50 -0.78 -11.33
C CYS A 139 7.99 -1.94 -10.45
N ASP A 140 8.83 -2.93 -10.19
CA ASP A 140 8.48 -4.16 -9.51
C ASP A 140 8.55 -4.07 -7.97
N GLU A 141 9.25 -3.06 -7.42
CA GLU A 141 9.55 -3.02 -5.99
C GLU A 141 8.31 -2.73 -5.10
N ASN A 142 7.23 -2.15 -5.64
CA ASN A 142 5.96 -1.97 -4.96
C ASN A 142 4.76 -2.50 -5.77
N ALA A 143 5.03 -3.40 -6.72
CA ALA A 143 4.04 -3.95 -7.65
C ALA A 143 2.81 -4.56 -6.95
N ASN A 144 2.98 -5.11 -5.75
CA ASN A 144 1.88 -5.68 -4.98
C ASN A 144 0.88 -4.62 -4.51
N GLN A 145 1.36 -3.46 -4.04
CA GLN A 145 0.49 -2.35 -3.65
C GLN A 145 -0.17 -1.72 -4.87
N GLU A 146 0.60 -1.50 -5.94
CA GLU A 146 0.07 -0.96 -7.20
C GLU A 146 -1.02 -1.88 -7.78
N SER A 147 -0.77 -3.19 -7.80
CA SER A 147 -1.74 -4.19 -8.25
C SER A 147 -3.00 -4.19 -7.39
N PHE A 148 -2.85 -4.20 -6.06
CA PHE A 148 -3.99 -4.12 -5.14
C PHE A 148 -4.81 -2.84 -5.36
N HIS A 149 -4.16 -1.69 -5.44
CA HIS A 149 -4.85 -0.42 -5.65
C HIS A 149 -5.58 -0.36 -7.01
N ALA A 150 -4.96 -0.89 -8.06
CA ALA A 150 -5.60 -0.98 -9.38
C ALA A 150 -6.84 -1.88 -9.35
N GLN A 151 -6.73 -3.04 -8.68
CA GLN A 151 -7.84 -3.98 -8.52
C GLN A 151 -8.98 -3.37 -7.70
N LEU A 152 -8.69 -2.82 -6.51
CA LEU A 152 -9.68 -2.14 -5.68
C LEU A 152 -10.41 -1.03 -6.46
N LYS A 153 -9.67 -0.21 -7.21
CA LYS A 153 -10.27 0.85 -8.02
C LYS A 153 -11.14 0.29 -9.13
N LYS A 154 -10.67 -0.72 -9.85
CA LYS A 154 -11.39 -1.34 -10.97
C LYS A 154 -12.61 -2.13 -10.51
N GLU A 155 -12.47 -2.94 -9.47
CA GLU A 155 -13.47 -3.91 -9.03
C GLU A 155 -14.50 -3.31 -8.05
N CYS A 156 -14.12 -2.24 -7.32
CA CYS A 156 -14.97 -1.62 -6.32
C CYS A 156 -15.28 -0.15 -6.63
N VAL A 157 -14.24 0.71 -6.65
CA VAL A 157 -14.45 2.17 -6.63
C VAL A 157 -15.09 2.69 -7.92
N TYR A 158 -14.61 2.26 -9.09
CA TYR A 158 -15.09 2.75 -10.38
C TYR A 158 -16.42 2.14 -10.80
N GLN A 159 -16.85 1.08 -10.13
CA GLN A 159 -18.17 0.46 -10.39
C GLN A 159 -19.31 1.16 -9.66
N LYS A 160 -19.01 2.15 -8.81
CA LYS A 160 -19.98 2.77 -7.90
C LYS A 160 -19.89 4.30 -7.97
N LYS A 161 -21.05 4.95 -7.81
CA LYS A 161 -21.10 6.41 -7.58
C LYS A 161 -20.93 6.66 -6.08
N ILE A 162 -19.72 7.01 -5.67
CA ILE A 162 -19.38 7.25 -4.26
C ILE A 162 -19.55 8.74 -3.97
N TYR A 163 -20.52 9.09 -3.14
CA TYR A 163 -20.86 10.48 -2.85
C TYR A 163 -20.11 11.00 -1.61
N THR A 164 -19.94 10.17 -0.58
CA THR A 164 -19.45 10.60 0.74
C THR A 164 -18.32 9.72 1.26
N PHE A 165 -17.60 10.21 2.26
CA PHE A 165 -16.59 9.47 3.02
C PHE A 165 -17.15 8.16 3.61
N ILE A 166 -18.34 8.23 4.19
CA ILE A 166 -18.97 7.05 4.82
C ILE A 166 -19.23 5.97 3.78
N GLN A 167 -19.75 6.34 2.60
CA GLN A 167 -19.95 5.39 1.51
C GLN A 167 -18.64 4.80 1.00
N ALA A 168 -17.61 5.64 0.82
CA ALA A 168 -16.28 5.17 0.41
C ALA A 168 -15.74 4.15 1.41
N LYS A 169 -15.80 4.48 2.71
CA LYS A 169 -15.35 3.59 3.78
C LYS A 169 -16.10 2.27 3.76
N TYR A 170 -17.42 2.30 3.69
CA TYR A 170 -18.25 1.10 3.65
C TYR A 170 -17.91 0.19 2.47
N TYR A 171 -17.80 0.72 1.24
CA TYR A 171 -17.51 -0.08 0.07
C TYR A 171 -16.09 -0.67 0.08
N ILE A 172 -15.10 0.07 0.61
CA ILE A 172 -13.73 -0.42 0.76
C ILE A 172 -13.69 -1.53 1.81
N GLU A 173 -14.38 -1.34 2.94
CA GLU A 173 -14.48 -2.34 4.00
C GLU A 173 -15.12 -3.64 3.49
N ASP A 174 -16.24 -3.53 2.81
CA ASP A 174 -16.93 -4.67 2.20
C ASP A 174 -16.05 -5.39 1.18
N TYR A 175 -15.37 -4.64 0.31
CA TYR A 175 -14.46 -5.21 -0.67
C TYR A 175 -13.29 -5.96 -0.02
N ILE A 176 -12.65 -5.38 1.00
CA ILE A 176 -11.47 -6.00 1.62
C ILE A 176 -11.87 -7.19 2.49
N ASN A 177 -12.90 -7.03 3.34
CA ASN A 177 -13.23 -8.03 4.36
C ASN A 177 -14.11 -9.15 3.83
N ASN A 178 -14.98 -8.88 2.86
CA ASN A 178 -15.94 -9.85 2.37
C ASN A 178 -15.59 -10.43 0.98
N PHE A 179 -14.64 -9.81 0.25
CA PHE A 179 -14.26 -10.29 -1.07
C PHE A 179 -12.75 -10.49 -1.23
N TYR A 180 -11.92 -9.44 -1.10
CA TYR A 180 -10.49 -9.54 -1.43
C TYR A 180 -9.76 -10.57 -0.56
N ASN A 181 -9.86 -10.44 0.76
CA ASN A 181 -9.17 -11.34 1.66
C ASN A 181 -9.76 -12.78 1.67
N PRO A 182 -11.10 -12.98 1.74
CA PRO A 182 -11.66 -14.35 1.88
C PRO A 182 -11.93 -15.06 0.55
N ILE A 183 -12.17 -14.36 -0.56
CA ILE A 183 -12.72 -14.96 -1.78
C ILE A 183 -11.82 -14.76 -2.99
N ARG A 184 -11.19 -13.57 -3.14
CA ARG A 184 -10.47 -13.22 -4.35
C ARG A 184 -9.27 -14.14 -4.56
N LEU A 185 -9.25 -14.84 -5.71
CA LEU A 185 -8.19 -15.79 -6.07
C LEU A 185 -6.94 -15.05 -6.57
N HIS A 186 -5.76 -15.54 -6.16
CA HIS A 186 -4.47 -15.01 -6.56
C HIS A 186 -3.62 -16.10 -7.24
N SER A 187 -3.18 -15.86 -8.46
CA SER A 187 -2.35 -16.83 -9.20
C SER A 187 -1.03 -17.12 -8.47
N SER A 188 -0.44 -16.12 -7.84
CA SER A 188 0.79 -16.26 -7.03
C SER A 188 0.61 -17.10 -5.75
N LEU A 189 -0.63 -17.36 -5.34
CA LEU A 189 -0.99 -18.20 -4.19
C LEU A 189 -1.60 -19.54 -4.62
N GLY A 190 -1.30 -20.02 -5.84
CA GLY A 190 -1.91 -21.23 -6.37
C GLY A 190 -3.42 -21.13 -6.56
N TYR A 191 -3.93 -19.96 -6.91
CA TYR A 191 -5.37 -19.67 -7.02
C TYR A 191 -6.15 -19.82 -5.71
N LEU A 192 -5.49 -19.61 -4.58
CA LEU A 192 -6.15 -19.48 -3.28
C LEU A 192 -6.42 -18.01 -2.96
N SER A 193 -7.40 -17.77 -2.09
CA SER A 193 -7.57 -16.45 -1.48
C SER A 193 -6.57 -16.25 -0.34
N PRO A 194 -6.24 -15.00 0.02
CA PRO A 194 -5.30 -14.71 1.12
C PRO A 194 -5.62 -15.45 2.42
N ILE A 195 -6.89 -15.49 2.83
CA ILE A 195 -7.30 -16.18 4.07
C ILE A 195 -7.12 -17.69 3.94
N ILE A 196 -7.55 -18.29 2.82
CA ILE A 196 -7.43 -19.73 2.62
C ILE A 196 -5.96 -20.12 2.51
N PHE A 197 -5.13 -19.31 1.85
CA PHE A 197 -3.70 -19.53 1.78
C PHE A 197 -3.06 -19.53 3.18
N GLU A 198 -3.33 -18.50 4.02
CA GLU A 198 -2.82 -18.47 5.40
C GLU A 198 -3.31 -19.65 6.25
N ALA A 199 -4.52 -20.16 6.01
CA ALA A 199 -5.05 -21.31 6.72
C ALA A 199 -4.42 -22.65 6.28
N SER A 200 -3.69 -22.68 5.15
CA SER A 200 -3.00 -23.86 4.63
C SER A 200 -1.52 -23.94 5.03
N LEU A 201 -0.99 -22.93 5.74
CA LEU A 201 0.37 -22.91 6.27
C LEU A 201 0.47 -23.68 7.57
#